data_81e121933c8348a5964eacdc9a635dc1
#
_entry.id   81e121933c8348a5964eacdc9a635dc1
#
_cell.length_a   1.000
_cell.length_b   1.000
_cell.length_c   1.000
_cell.angle_alpha   90.00
_cell.angle_beta   90.00
_cell.angle_gamma   90.00
#
_symmetry.space_group_name_H-M   'P 1'
#
loop_
_entity.id
_entity.type
_entity.pdbx_description
1 polymer ?
#
loop_
_entity_poly.entity_id
_entity_poly.type
_entity_poly.pdbx_seq_one_letter_code
_entity_poly.pdbx_strand_id
1 'polypeptide(L)'
;MSQNVFQFIDVQRVDPPKKPLKIRKIQFVEIYESFNQAQVGMQADRCLDCGNPYCEWKCPVHNYIPNWLKLANEGRILEAVELSHQTNSLPEVCGRVCPQDRLCEGACTLNDRFGAVTIGNIEKYITDKAFEMGWRPDLSKVVKTGKRVAVIGAGPAGLACADVLARNGVTPVVFDKYPEIGGLLTFGIPSFKLEKEVMQRRREIFEGMGVEFRLETEVGRDVTFADLLGEFDAVFLGVGTYKYMKGGFANEEAPGVYDALPYLISNANRLLGFEKAQADYIDFAGKQVVVLGGGDTAMDCVRTAIRQGADRVICAYRRDAENMPGSKREVKNAQEEGVEFMFNLQPIGVELDAHGRTCGIKVVSTALGEPDANGRRNPVVIEGSEQVLAADAVVMAFGFQPNPQPWMAEYGIELDGRDRIKAPEQAEYAFQTSNPKVFAGGDAVRGSDLVVTAIYEGRKAAEGIMDYLAV
;
A
#
# COMPACT_ATOMS: atom_id res chain seq x y z
N MET A 1 25.05 16.49 -12.40
CA MET A 1 24.51 16.33 -13.78
C MET A 1 25.66 16.52 -14.76
N SER A 2 25.67 15.71 -15.82
CA SER A 2 26.60 15.93 -16.91
C SER A 2 26.36 17.31 -17.53
N GLN A 3 27.37 17.90 -18.17
CA GLN A 3 27.17 19.14 -18.95
C GLN A 3 26.32 18.90 -20.21
N ASN A 4 25.99 17.65 -20.52
CA ASN A 4 25.18 17.23 -21.66
C ASN A 4 23.70 17.19 -21.28
N VAL A 5 22.95 18.24 -21.57
CA VAL A 5 21.49 18.33 -21.36
C VAL A 5 20.69 17.33 -22.21
N PHE A 6 21.33 16.63 -23.12
CA PHE A 6 20.73 15.61 -23.99
C PHE A 6 21.09 14.18 -23.57
N GLN A 7 21.61 13.99 -22.37
CA GLN A 7 22.02 12.68 -21.85
C GLN A 7 20.93 11.59 -22.00
N PHE A 8 19.66 11.97 -21.89
CA PHE A 8 18.53 11.08 -22.08
C PHE A 8 18.39 10.50 -23.50
N ILE A 9 19.04 11.07 -24.50
CA ILE A 9 19.12 10.54 -25.86
C ILE A 9 20.17 9.43 -25.93
N ASP A 10 21.32 9.66 -25.31
CA ASP A 10 22.46 8.75 -25.35
C ASP A 10 22.28 7.57 -24.37
N VAL A 11 21.68 7.82 -23.24
CA VAL A 11 21.38 6.82 -22.20
C VAL A 11 19.90 6.47 -22.19
N GLN A 12 19.56 5.28 -22.63
CA GLN A 12 18.19 4.80 -22.62
C GLN A 12 17.72 4.46 -21.20
N ARG A 13 16.39 4.48 -20.98
CA ARG A 13 15.80 3.95 -19.74
C ARG A 13 16.14 2.48 -19.59
N VAL A 14 16.66 2.11 -18.43
CA VAL A 14 16.90 0.72 -18.03
C VAL A 14 16.18 0.47 -16.72
N ASP A 15 15.25 -0.47 -16.73
CA ASP A 15 14.60 -0.94 -15.49
C ASP A 15 15.51 -1.94 -14.76
N PRO A 16 15.40 -2.07 -13.43
CA PRO A 16 16.17 -3.05 -12.69
C PRO A 16 15.85 -4.47 -13.18
N PRO A 17 16.86 -5.35 -13.26
CA PRO A 17 16.64 -6.73 -13.67
C PRO A 17 15.70 -7.44 -12.71
N LYS A 18 14.91 -8.36 -13.27
CA LYS A 18 14.08 -9.25 -12.45
C LYS A 18 14.84 -10.52 -12.10
N LYS A 19 14.64 -11.03 -10.90
CA LYS A 19 15.12 -12.36 -10.52
C LYS A 19 14.61 -13.42 -11.51
N PRO A 20 15.36 -14.52 -11.70
CA PRO A 20 14.94 -15.61 -12.58
C PRO A 20 13.55 -16.12 -12.27
N LEU A 21 12.77 -16.47 -13.31
CA LEU A 21 11.37 -16.87 -13.17
C LEU A 21 11.18 -18.06 -12.20
N LYS A 22 12.11 -19.02 -12.18
CA LYS A 22 12.09 -20.14 -11.23
C LYS A 22 12.11 -19.69 -9.76
N ILE A 23 12.80 -18.58 -9.46
CA ILE A 23 12.84 -18.00 -8.10
C ILE A 23 11.54 -17.25 -7.83
N ARG A 24 11.08 -16.44 -8.79
CA ARG A 24 9.87 -15.63 -8.68
C ARG A 24 8.59 -16.45 -8.48
N LYS A 25 8.58 -17.72 -8.93
CA LYS A 25 7.43 -18.63 -8.80
C LYS A 25 7.39 -19.39 -7.46
N ILE A 26 8.45 -19.34 -6.67
CA ILE A 26 8.57 -20.18 -5.45
C ILE A 26 8.89 -19.33 -4.21
N GLN A 27 9.74 -18.30 -4.36
CA GLN A 27 10.24 -17.55 -3.20
C GLN A 27 9.46 -16.26 -2.96
N PHE A 28 9.23 -15.95 -1.68
CA PHE A 28 8.61 -14.72 -1.21
C PHE A 28 9.65 -13.62 -0.98
N VAL A 29 10.47 -13.33 -1.98
CA VAL A 29 11.51 -12.28 -1.96
C VAL A 29 11.19 -11.23 -3.04
N GLU A 30 11.63 -9.99 -2.86
CA GLU A 30 11.47 -8.93 -3.86
C GLU A 30 11.98 -9.40 -5.23
N ILE A 31 11.16 -9.20 -6.26
CA ILE A 31 11.46 -9.72 -7.60
C ILE A 31 12.41 -8.84 -8.41
N TYR A 32 12.51 -7.55 -8.07
CA TYR A 32 13.41 -6.60 -8.73
C TYR A 32 14.71 -6.48 -7.94
N GLU A 33 15.83 -6.66 -8.64
CA GLU A 33 17.14 -6.42 -8.07
C GLU A 33 17.39 -4.92 -7.88
N SER A 34 18.28 -4.58 -6.95
CA SER A 34 18.66 -3.18 -6.76
C SER A 34 19.65 -2.75 -7.84
N PHE A 35 19.59 -1.50 -8.24
CA PHE A 35 20.66 -0.88 -9.03
C PHE A 35 21.97 -0.83 -8.24
N ASN A 36 23.08 -0.90 -8.93
CA ASN A 36 24.37 -0.48 -8.39
C ASN A 36 24.57 1.04 -8.57
N GLN A 37 25.60 1.59 -7.93
CA GLN A 37 25.88 3.03 -7.95
C GLN A 37 26.05 3.59 -9.37
N ALA A 38 26.72 2.87 -10.27
CA ALA A 38 26.92 3.29 -11.64
C ALA A 38 25.59 3.35 -12.42
N GLN A 39 24.73 2.35 -12.25
CA GLN A 39 23.39 2.33 -12.85
C GLN A 39 22.52 3.48 -12.33
N VAL A 40 22.56 3.74 -11.03
CA VAL A 40 21.85 4.88 -10.42
C VAL A 40 22.34 6.19 -11.03
N GLY A 41 23.66 6.40 -11.09
CA GLY A 41 24.23 7.61 -11.69
C GLY A 41 23.75 7.80 -13.14
N MET A 42 23.86 6.77 -13.99
CA MET A 42 23.41 6.83 -15.38
C MET A 42 21.91 7.12 -15.52
N GLN A 43 21.06 6.46 -14.72
CA GLN A 43 19.61 6.66 -14.81
C GLN A 43 19.16 8.00 -14.21
N ALA A 44 19.80 8.46 -13.14
CA ALA A 44 19.54 9.77 -12.55
C ALA A 44 19.98 10.92 -13.48
N ASP A 45 21.08 10.75 -14.23
CA ASP A 45 21.60 11.73 -15.20
C ASP A 45 20.65 12.01 -16.37
N ARG A 46 19.67 11.13 -16.60
CA ARG A 46 18.58 11.35 -17.58
C ARG A 46 17.61 12.46 -17.16
N CYS A 47 17.64 12.89 -15.91
CA CYS A 47 16.75 13.94 -15.40
C CYS A 47 17.07 15.28 -16.06
N LEU A 48 16.03 15.95 -16.60
CA LEU A 48 16.15 17.25 -17.27
C LEU A 48 16.25 18.42 -16.29
N ASP A 49 16.09 18.19 -14.97
CA ASP A 49 16.01 19.26 -13.97
C ASP A 49 14.97 20.33 -14.35
N CYS A 50 13.76 19.88 -14.64
CA CYS A 50 12.70 20.74 -15.15
C CYS A 50 12.38 21.88 -14.19
N GLY A 51 12.31 23.12 -14.67
CA GLY A 51 11.84 24.27 -13.89
C GLY A 51 10.40 24.12 -13.40
N ASN A 52 9.63 23.25 -14.06
CA ASN A 52 8.28 22.82 -13.71
C ASN A 52 8.29 21.30 -13.53
N PRO A 53 8.62 20.77 -12.34
CA PRO A 53 8.82 19.35 -12.13
C PRO A 53 7.49 18.62 -11.97
N TYR A 54 6.86 18.20 -13.09
CA TYR A 54 5.57 17.49 -13.05
C TYR A 54 5.62 16.19 -12.23
N CYS A 55 6.78 15.54 -12.17
CA CYS A 55 6.97 14.37 -11.30
C CYS A 55 6.80 14.70 -9.82
N GLU A 56 7.28 15.85 -9.35
CA GLU A 56 7.08 16.34 -7.99
C GLU A 56 5.62 16.72 -7.75
N TRP A 57 5.01 17.44 -8.68
CA TRP A 57 3.62 17.85 -8.53
C TRP A 57 2.64 16.69 -8.56
N LYS A 58 2.96 15.62 -9.31
CA LYS A 58 2.13 14.42 -9.35
C LYS A 58 2.33 13.49 -8.15
N CYS A 59 3.42 13.67 -7.42
CA CYS A 59 3.66 12.95 -6.17
C CYS A 59 2.76 13.52 -5.07
N PRO A 60 1.91 12.71 -4.40
CA PRO A 60 1.03 13.22 -3.35
C PRO A 60 1.76 13.91 -2.19
N VAL A 61 2.99 13.51 -1.87
CA VAL A 61 3.83 14.16 -0.84
C VAL A 61 4.73 15.25 -1.39
N HIS A 62 4.61 15.60 -2.67
CA HIS A 62 5.44 16.61 -3.34
C HIS A 62 6.93 16.45 -3.07
N ASN A 63 7.43 15.21 -3.25
CA ASN A 63 8.82 14.88 -2.94
C ASN A 63 9.78 15.59 -3.91
N TYR A 64 10.88 16.15 -3.42
CA TYR A 64 11.87 16.93 -4.17
C TYR A 64 12.68 16.08 -5.15
N ILE A 65 11.95 15.47 -6.11
CA ILE A 65 12.46 14.42 -7.01
C ILE A 65 13.66 14.88 -7.84
N PRO A 66 13.64 16.02 -8.57
CA PRO A 66 14.80 16.44 -9.34
C PRO A 66 16.03 16.69 -8.48
N ASN A 67 15.83 17.25 -7.29
CA ASN A 67 16.90 17.63 -6.38
C ASN A 67 17.66 16.40 -5.84
N TRP A 68 16.94 15.39 -5.32
CA TRP A 68 17.62 14.19 -4.85
C TRP A 68 18.11 13.28 -6.00
N LEU A 69 17.50 13.34 -7.20
CA LEU A 69 18.06 12.69 -8.40
C LEU A 69 19.45 13.26 -8.74
N LYS A 70 19.60 14.57 -8.67
CA LYS A 70 20.90 15.23 -8.86
C LYS A 70 21.92 14.76 -7.82
N LEU A 71 21.54 14.75 -6.55
CA LEU A 71 22.41 14.29 -5.47
C LEU A 71 22.80 12.81 -5.65
N ALA A 72 21.88 11.95 -6.07
CA ALA A 72 22.15 10.55 -6.36
C ALA A 72 23.11 10.37 -7.54
N ASN A 73 22.94 11.16 -8.62
CA ASN A 73 23.87 11.20 -9.75
C ASN A 73 25.30 11.59 -9.32
N GLU A 74 25.42 12.54 -8.40
CA GLU A 74 26.70 13.00 -7.85
C GLU A 74 27.27 12.03 -6.78
N GLY A 75 26.58 10.95 -6.43
CA GLY A 75 27.00 10.00 -5.39
C GLY A 75 26.81 10.52 -3.96
N ARG A 76 26.12 11.63 -3.76
CA ARG A 76 25.86 12.29 -2.47
C ARG A 76 24.64 11.67 -1.78
N ILE A 77 24.75 10.37 -1.45
CA ILE A 77 23.61 9.55 -1.00
C ILE A 77 23.05 10.02 0.34
N LEU A 78 23.91 10.45 1.29
CA LEU A 78 23.46 10.90 2.61
C LEU A 78 22.65 12.21 2.53
N GLU A 79 22.99 13.09 1.59
CA GLU A 79 22.22 14.31 1.35
C GLU A 79 20.94 14.02 0.58
N ALA A 80 20.97 13.07 -0.35
CA ALA A 80 19.78 12.64 -1.09
C ALA A 80 18.73 12.01 -0.17
N VAL A 81 19.14 11.16 0.79
CA VAL A 81 18.21 10.53 1.73
C VAL A 81 17.63 11.56 2.72
N GLU A 82 18.43 12.50 3.18
CA GLU A 82 17.96 13.61 4.04
C GLU A 82 16.87 14.41 3.34
N LEU A 83 17.12 14.78 2.07
CA LEU A 83 16.18 15.56 1.28
C LEU A 83 14.87 14.77 1.00
N SER A 84 14.97 13.49 0.68
CA SER A 84 13.77 12.66 0.41
C SER A 84 12.89 12.49 1.65
N HIS A 85 13.48 12.48 2.85
CA HIS A 85 12.75 12.38 4.11
C HIS A 85 12.12 13.70 4.58
N GLN A 86 12.42 14.83 3.96
CA GLN A 86 11.76 16.10 4.32
C GLN A 86 10.27 16.08 4.00
N THR A 87 9.87 15.43 2.92
CA THR A 87 8.47 15.38 2.48
C THR A 87 7.84 13.99 2.57
N ASN A 88 8.64 12.93 2.66
CA ASN A 88 8.15 11.54 2.70
C ASN A 88 8.68 10.82 3.94
N SER A 89 7.79 10.26 4.76
CA SER A 89 8.17 9.52 5.97
C SER A 89 8.64 8.09 5.68
N LEU A 90 8.28 7.52 4.51
CA LEU A 90 8.56 6.13 4.13
C LEU A 90 9.04 6.02 2.65
N PRO A 91 10.12 6.71 2.27
CA PRO A 91 10.56 6.72 0.86
C PRO A 91 11.02 5.33 0.37
N GLU A 92 11.58 4.47 1.23
CA GLU A 92 11.92 3.09 0.89
C GLU A 92 10.70 2.24 0.53
N VAL A 93 9.54 2.53 1.12
CA VAL A 93 8.27 1.89 0.79
C VAL A 93 7.73 2.46 -0.52
N CYS A 94 7.68 3.78 -0.65
CA CYS A 94 7.17 4.45 -1.85
C CYS A 94 7.95 4.05 -3.11
N GLY A 95 9.27 3.98 -3.04
CA GLY A 95 10.13 3.53 -4.13
C GLY A 95 9.83 2.10 -4.61
N ARG A 96 9.23 1.25 -3.74
CA ARG A 96 8.87 -0.15 -4.04
C ARG A 96 7.43 -0.31 -4.53
N VAL A 97 6.46 0.32 -3.85
CA VAL A 97 5.04 -0.05 -3.98
C VAL A 97 4.17 0.99 -4.68
N CYS A 98 4.63 2.24 -4.83
CA CYS A 98 3.86 3.24 -5.57
C CYS A 98 3.62 2.80 -7.02
N PRO A 99 2.45 3.06 -7.60
CA PRO A 99 2.20 2.93 -9.03
C PRO A 99 2.86 4.10 -9.78
N GLN A 100 4.19 4.07 -9.92
CA GLN A 100 4.98 5.17 -10.45
C GLN A 100 4.55 5.57 -11.88
N ASP A 101 4.07 4.62 -12.67
CA ASP A 101 3.53 4.82 -14.02
C ASP A 101 2.27 5.72 -14.06
N ARG A 102 1.55 5.82 -12.94
CA ARG A 102 0.39 6.71 -12.75
C ARG A 102 0.71 7.98 -11.94
N LEU A 103 1.89 8.03 -11.35
CA LEU A 103 2.37 9.11 -10.49
C LEU A 103 3.61 9.79 -11.11
N CYS A 104 4.73 9.79 -10.36
CA CYS A 104 5.94 10.55 -10.71
C CYS A 104 6.54 10.17 -12.07
N GLU A 105 6.67 8.89 -12.38
CA GLU A 105 7.22 8.43 -13.65
C GLU A 105 6.24 8.70 -14.81
N GLY A 106 4.93 8.47 -14.60
CA GLY A 106 3.90 8.79 -15.58
C GLY A 106 3.82 10.28 -15.93
N ALA A 107 4.16 11.16 -14.98
CA ALA A 107 4.21 12.61 -15.18
C ALA A 107 5.58 13.14 -15.63
N CYS A 108 6.59 12.28 -15.75
CA CYS A 108 7.92 12.69 -16.19
C CYS A 108 7.87 13.22 -17.62
N THR A 109 8.47 14.38 -17.86
CA THR A 109 8.54 15.02 -19.19
C THR A 109 9.11 14.09 -20.28
N LEU A 110 9.98 13.14 -19.91
CA LEU A 110 10.55 12.16 -20.84
C LEU A 110 9.62 10.98 -21.15
N ASN A 111 8.54 10.79 -20.39
CA ASN A 111 7.76 9.54 -20.40
C ASN A 111 7.30 9.12 -21.81
N ASP A 112 6.71 10.03 -22.56
CA ASP A 112 6.00 9.70 -23.81
C ASP A 112 6.93 9.31 -24.98
N ARG A 113 8.17 9.83 -25.01
CA ARG A 113 9.07 9.67 -26.16
C ARG A 113 10.36 8.94 -25.85
N PHE A 114 10.90 9.13 -24.65
CA PHE A 114 12.22 8.65 -24.27
C PHE A 114 12.20 7.68 -23.09
N GLY A 115 11.02 7.42 -22.54
CA GLY A 115 10.81 6.70 -21.29
C GLY A 115 11.20 7.55 -20.07
N ALA A 116 10.37 7.53 -19.04
CA ALA A 116 10.59 8.26 -17.81
C ALA A 116 11.95 7.95 -17.15
N VAL A 117 12.44 8.82 -16.29
CA VAL A 117 13.50 8.47 -15.33
C VAL A 117 12.96 7.37 -14.40
N THR A 118 13.80 6.40 -14.03
CA THR A 118 13.43 5.31 -13.10
C THR A 118 13.39 5.79 -11.65
N ILE A 119 12.45 6.71 -11.37
CA ILE A 119 12.38 7.49 -10.12
C ILE A 119 12.25 6.57 -8.92
N GLY A 120 11.28 5.64 -8.94
CA GLY A 120 11.03 4.76 -7.80
C GLY A 120 12.22 3.86 -7.46
N ASN A 121 12.94 3.34 -8.47
CA ASN A 121 14.11 2.49 -8.22
C ASN A 121 15.29 3.29 -7.66
N ILE A 122 15.44 4.56 -8.05
CA ILE A 122 16.47 5.44 -7.50
C ILE A 122 16.11 5.83 -6.06
N GLU A 123 14.84 6.15 -5.76
CA GLU A 123 14.35 6.41 -4.40
C GLU A 123 14.61 5.21 -3.48
N LYS A 124 14.28 3.98 -3.95
CA LYS A 124 14.62 2.73 -3.25
C LYS A 124 16.12 2.64 -2.96
N TYR A 125 16.95 2.84 -3.98
CA TYR A 125 18.42 2.76 -3.83
C TYR A 125 18.96 3.78 -2.83
N ILE A 126 18.55 5.05 -2.92
CA ILE A 126 19.00 6.12 -2.02
C ILE A 126 18.76 5.71 -0.57
N THR A 127 17.54 5.25 -0.26
CA THR A 127 17.15 4.92 1.10
C THR A 127 17.82 3.64 1.61
N ASP A 128 17.81 2.57 0.83
CA ASP A 128 18.46 1.32 1.22
C ASP A 128 19.96 1.53 1.44
N LYS A 129 20.63 2.25 0.53
CA LYS A 129 22.06 2.52 0.61
C LYS A 129 22.43 3.41 1.80
N ALA A 130 21.65 4.44 2.07
CA ALA A 130 21.87 5.29 3.22
C ALA A 130 21.70 4.53 4.54
N PHE A 131 20.71 3.65 4.64
CA PHE A 131 20.52 2.80 5.83
C PHE A 131 21.65 1.80 6.03
N GLU A 132 22.18 1.20 4.93
CA GLU A 132 23.38 0.37 4.97
C GLU A 132 24.62 1.15 5.45
N MET A 133 24.74 2.42 5.07
CA MET A 133 25.80 3.32 5.52
C MET A 133 25.62 3.80 6.97
N GLY A 134 24.53 3.40 7.64
CA GLY A 134 24.23 3.77 9.03
C GLY A 134 23.55 5.11 9.21
N TRP A 135 23.04 5.72 8.12
CA TRP A 135 22.26 6.96 8.24
C TRP A 135 21.02 6.76 9.12
N ARG A 136 20.80 7.74 9.98
CA ARG A 136 19.60 7.86 10.82
C ARG A 136 19.20 9.34 10.87
N PRO A 137 17.89 9.65 11.02
CA PRO A 137 17.45 11.03 11.22
C PRO A 137 18.14 11.68 12.42
N ASP A 138 18.69 12.86 12.22
CA ASP A 138 19.31 13.63 13.31
C ASP A 138 18.27 14.46 14.05
N LEU A 139 17.94 14.07 15.27
CA LEU A 139 17.04 14.78 16.17
C LEU A 139 17.77 15.51 17.30
N SER A 140 19.09 15.65 17.24
CA SER A 140 19.91 16.26 18.31
C SER A 140 19.53 17.71 18.64
N LYS A 141 18.91 18.41 17.67
CA LYS A 141 18.46 19.81 17.84
C LYS A 141 16.97 19.93 18.19
N VAL A 142 16.25 18.80 18.28
CA VAL A 142 14.82 18.81 18.56
C VAL A 142 14.59 19.05 20.05
N VAL A 143 13.84 20.09 20.36
CA VAL A 143 13.46 20.43 21.75
C VAL A 143 12.17 19.68 22.08
N LYS A 144 12.20 18.87 23.15
CA LYS A 144 11.01 18.14 23.60
C LYS A 144 9.98 19.12 24.18
N THR A 145 8.74 19.02 23.69
CA THR A 145 7.62 19.86 24.11
C THR A 145 6.95 19.37 25.41
N GLY A 146 7.19 18.12 25.79
CA GLY A 146 6.47 17.45 26.87
C GLY A 146 5.06 16.96 26.47
N LYS A 147 4.60 17.27 25.26
CA LYS A 147 3.31 16.81 24.73
C LYS A 147 3.37 15.37 24.26
N ARG A 148 2.28 14.63 24.48
CA ARG A 148 2.13 13.23 24.08
C ARG A 148 0.90 13.05 23.21
N VAL A 149 1.03 12.30 22.13
CA VAL A 149 -0.09 12.01 21.20
C VAL A 149 -0.25 10.50 21.05
N ALA A 150 -1.48 10.00 21.24
CA ALA A 150 -1.82 8.62 20.93
C ALA A 150 -2.07 8.50 19.42
N VAL A 151 -1.39 7.57 18.77
CA VAL A 151 -1.58 7.24 17.35
C VAL A 151 -2.18 5.84 17.27
N ILE A 152 -3.43 5.72 16.82
CA ILE A 152 -4.14 4.45 16.72
C ILE A 152 -4.03 3.92 15.29
N GLY A 153 -3.27 2.85 15.13
CA GLY A 153 -2.90 2.23 13.86
C GLY A 153 -1.46 2.54 13.45
N ALA A 154 -0.64 1.49 13.33
CA ALA A 154 0.74 1.55 12.86
C ALA A 154 0.87 1.37 11.34
N GLY A 155 -0.19 1.69 10.57
CA GLY A 155 -0.16 1.75 9.11
C GLY A 155 0.54 3.01 8.59
N PRO A 156 0.61 3.20 7.25
CA PRO A 156 1.37 4.32 6.66
C PRO A 156 0.92 5.70 7.15
N ALA A 157 -0.37 5.94 7.39
CA ALA A 157 -0.85 7.21 7.93
C ALA A 157 -0.38 7.45 9.37
N GLY A 158 -0.53 6.43 10.24
CA GLY A 158 -0.08 6.52 11.64
C GLY A 158 1.44 6.67 11.77
N LEU A 159 2.21 5.91 11.00
CA LEU A 159 3.67 6.02 10.99
C LEU A 159 4.15 7.39 10.48
N ALA A 160 3.47 7.94 9.47
CA ALA A 160 3.79 9.28 8.95
C ALA A 160 3.42 10.38 9.95
N CYS A 161 2.30 10.25 10.66
CA CYS A 161 1.95 11.13 11.76
C CYS A 161 2.99 11.08 12.88
N ALA A 162 3.37 9.88 13.32
CA ALA A 162 4.38 9.69 14.36
C ALA A 162 5.76 10.26 13.98
N ASP A 163 6.19 10.09 12.71
CA ASP A 163 7.44 10.65 12.20
C ASP A 163 7.48 12.18 12.36
N VAL A 164 6.44 12.86 11.87
CA VAL A 164 6.37 14.34 11.92
C VAL A 164 6.30 14.84 13.37
N LEU A 165 5.49 14.22 14.22
CA LEU A 165 5.40 14.56 15.63
C LEU A 165 6.75 14.42 16.34
N ALA A 166 7.45 13.27 16.16
CA ALA A 166 8.76 13.03 16.76
C ALA A 166 9.81 14.05 16.33
N ARG A 167 9.82 14.41 15.04
CA ARG A 167 10.72 15.43 14.48
C ARG A 167 10.49 16.84 15.06
N ASN A 168 9.31 17.10 15.60
CA ASN A 168 8.92 18.37 16.20
C ASN A 168 8.83 18.33 17.73
N GLY A 169 9.39 17.30 18.37
CA GLY A 169 9.55 17.21 19.82
C GLY A 169 8.32 16.75 20.59
N VAL A 170 7.25 16.37 19.89
CA VAL A 170 6.07 15.72 20.47
C VAL A 170 6.33 14.22 20.56
N THR A 171 5.94 13.57 21.66
CA THR A 171 6.13 12.13 21.85
C THR A 171 4.93 11.36 21.32
N PRO A 172 5.04 10.65 20.18
CA PRO A 172 3.97 9.78 19.69
C PRO A 172 4.05 8.41 20.37
N VAL A 173 2.89 7.89 20.79
CA VAL A 173 2.71 6.51 21.27
C VAL A 173 1.76 5.81 20.30
N VAL A 174 2.27 4.84 19.58
CA VAL A 174 1.56 4.15 18.49
C VAL A 174 0.98 2.84 19.01
N PHE A 175 -0.33 2.69 18.91
CA PHE A 175 -1.07 1.48 19.28
C PHE A 175 -1.48 0.71 18.02
N ASP A 176 -1.21 -0.59 17.98
CA ASP A 176 -1.70 -1.45 16.92
C ASP A 176 -2.05 -2.84 17.46
N LYS A 177 -3.11 -3.44 16.91
CA LYS A 177 -3.55 -4.79 17.25
C LYS A 177 -2.63 -5.89 16.70
N TYR A 178 -1.82 -5.59 15.72
CA TYR A 178 -0.87 -6.51 15.12
C TYR A 178 0.47 -6.54 15.89
N PRO A 179 1.24 -7.64 15.77
CA PRO A 179 2.52 -7.80 16.47
C PRO A 179 3.67 -7.02 15.83
N GLU A 180 3.47 -6.41 14.66
CA GLU A 180 4.47 -5.62 13.95
C GLU A 180 3.84 -4.37 13.32
N ILE A 181 4.67 -3.34 13.10
CA ILE A 181 4.26 -2.10 12.44
C ILE A 181 4.02 -2.30 10.93
N GLY A 182 3.42 -1.34 10.30
CA GLY A 182 3.21 -1.26 8.86
C GLY A 182 1.76 -1.47 8.42
N GLY A 183 0.90 -2.06 9.29
CA GLY A 183 -0.47 -2.37 8.89
C GLY A 183 -0.48 -3.22 7.61
N LEU A 184 -1.17 -2.78 6.56
CA LEU A 184 -1.21 -3.50 5.27
C LEU A 184 0.13 -3.53 4.51
N LEU A 185 1.10 -2.69 4.83
CA LEU A 185 2.47 -2.81 4.28
C LEU A 185 3.12 -4.13 4.71
N THR A 186 2.89 -4.53 5.95
CA THR A 186 3.44 -5.76 6.52
C THR A 186 2.54 -6.96 6.26
N PHE A 187 1.24 -6.81 6.50
CA PHE A 187 0.30 -7.93 6.53
C PHE A 187 -0.53 -8.09 5.25
N GLY A 188 -0.63 -7.06 4.42
CA GLY A 188 -1.40 -7.09 3.16
C GLY A 188 -0.54 -7.20 1.91
N ILE A 189 0.51 -6.38 1.79
CA ILE A 189 1.40 -6.41 0.62
C ILE A 189 2.35 -7.59 0.73
N PRO A 190 2.43 -8.48 -0.28
CA PRO A 190 3.32 -9.64 -0.24
C PRO A 190 4.82 -9.28 -0.25
N SER A 191 5.64 -10.16 0.35
CA SER A 191 7.10 -9.95 0.45
C SER A 191 7.80 -9.85 -0.90
N PHE A 192 7.24 -10.43 -1.97
CA PHE A 192 7.80 -10.29 -3.32
C PHE A 192 7.64 -8.88 -3.94
N LYS A 193 6.94 -7.97 -3.24
CA LYS A 193 6.83 -6.53 -3.56
C LYS A 193 7.50 -5.66 -2.50
N LEU A 194 7.42 -6.07 -1.23
CA LEU A 194 7.97 -5.35 -0.08
C LEU A 194 8.43 -6.39 0.97
N GLU A 195 9.72 -6.65 1.04
CA GLU A 195 10.31 -7.54 2.05
C GLU A 195 10.07 -6.99 3.46
N LYS A 196 9.79 -7.88 4.41
CA LYS A 196 9.32 -7.48 5.75
C LYS A 196 10.43 -6.88 6.60
N GLU A 197 11.67 -7.19 6.30
CA GLU A 197 12.87 -6.60 6.89
C GLU A 197 12.94 -5.08 6.66
N VAL A 198 12.32 -4.57 5.59
CA VAL A 198 12.20 -3.14 5.31
C VAL A 198 11.39 -2.47 6.42
N MET A 199 10.27 -3.07 6.84
CA MET A 199 9.43 -2.53 7.92
C MET A 199 10.07 -2.71 9.29
N GLN A 200 10.73 -3.84 9.55
CA GLN A 200 11.48 -4.06 10.79
C GLN A 200 12.58 -3.01 10.97
N ARG A 201 13.39 -2.76 9.94
CA ARG A 201 14.39 -1.69 9.94
C ARG A 201 13.76 -0.31 10.17
N ARG A 202 12.61 -0.02 9.57
CA ARG A 202 11.89 1.24 9.81
C ARG A 202 11.41 1.36 11.25
N ARG A 203 10.97 0.28 11.87
CA ARG A 203 10.63 0.25 13.29
C ARG A 203 11.80 0.65 14.16
N GLU A 204 12.97 0.02 13.97
CA GLU A 204 14.19 0.36 14.71
C GLU A 204 14.55 1.85 14.56
N ILE A 205 14.39 2.42 13.35
CA ILE A 205 14.64 3.84 13.10
C ILE A 205 13.66 4.70 13.90
N PHE A 206 12.38 4.41 13.89
CA PHE A 206 11.37 5.16 14.62
C PHE A 206 11.53 5.05 16.14
N GLU A 207 11.84 3.86 16.65
CA GLU A 207 12.18 3.66 18.07
C GLU A 207 13.41 4.52 18.47
N GLY A 208 14.43 4.54 17.61
CA GLY A 208 15.61 5.41 17.78
C GLY A 208 15.29 6.92 17.74
N MET A 209 14.20 7.33 17.09
CA MET A 209 13.69 8.70 17.09
C MET A 209 12.84 9.03 18.33
N GLY A 210 12.51 8.03 19.16
CA GLY A 210 11.69 8.19 20.36
C GLY A 210 10.20 7.97 20.14
N VAL A 211 9.81 7.28 19.04
CA VAL A 211 8.45 6.77 18.85
C VAL A 211 8.25 5.55 19.76
N GLU A 212 7.22 5.57 20.59
CA GLU A 212 6.86 4.44 21.42
C GLU A 212 5.84 3.55 20.67
N PHE A 213 6.05 2.22 20.64
CA PHE A 213 5.11 1.27 20.05
C PHE A 213 4.47 0.39 21.12
N ARG A 214 3.15 0.33 21.14
CA ARG A 214 2.34 -0.60 21.92
C ARG A 214 1.59 -1.50 20.96
N LEU A 215 2.29 -2.54 20.50
CA LEU A 215 1.78 -3.54 19.57
C LEU A 215 0.95 -4.59 20.32
N GLU A 216 0.22 -5.44 19.57
CA GLU A 216 -0.74 -6.42 20.11
C GLU A 216 -1.76 -5.79 21.07
N THR A 217 -2.06 -4.50 20.89
CA THR A 217 -2.95 -3.71 21.73
C THR A 217 -4.11 -3.14 20.90
N GLU A 218 -5.29 -3.69 21.04
CA GLU A 218 -6.49 -3.26 20.32
C GLU A 218 -7.28 -2.24 21.15
N VAL A 219 -7.40 -1.03 20.61
CA VAL A 219 -8.19 0.03 21.26
C VAL A 219 -9.68 -0.31 21.21
N GLY A 220 -10.34 -0.21 22.36
CA GLY A 220 -11.73 -0.67 22.55
C GLY A 220 -11.83 -2.07 23.13
N ARG A 221 -10.72 -2.82 23.21
CA ARG A 221 -10.65 -4.14 23.85
C ARG A 221 -9.60 -4.18 24.99
N ASP A 222 -8.35 -3.87 24.67
CA ASP A 222 -7.21 -3.97 25.61
C ASP A 222 -6.95 -2.65 26.34
N VAL A 223 -7.29 -1.53 25.71
CA VAL A 223 -7.26 -0.17 26.26
C VAL A 223 -8.51 0.57 25.80
N THR A 224 -9.15 1.33 26.69
CA THR A 224 -10.35 2.09 26.32
C THR A 224 -9.98 3.38 25.62
N PHE A 225 -10.87 3.86 24.74
CA PHE A 225 -10.66 5.16 24.10
C PHE A 225 -10.73 6.33 25.09
N ALA A 226 -11.51 6.17 26.18
CA ALA A 226 -11.56 7.12 27.29
C ALA A 226 -10.21 7.30 27.98
N ASP A 227 -9.49 6.19 28.23
CA ASP A 227 -8.15 6.24 28.83
C ASP A 227 -7.19 7.02 27.95
N LEU A 228 -7.22 6.80 26.62
CA LEU A 228 -6.39 7.53 25.68
C LEU A 228 -6.72 9.03 25.63
N LEU A 229 -8.00 9.40 25.64
CA LEU A 229 -8.41 10.80 25.75
C LEU A 229 -8.01 11.45 27.07
N GLY A 230 -7.93 10.67 28.16
CA GLY A 230 -7.48 11.15 29.46
C GLY A 230 -5.96 11.31 29.58
N GLU A 231 -5.20 10.37 29.01
CA GLU A 231 -3.73 10.29 29.16
C GLU A 231 -2.97 11.17 28.17
N PHE A 232 -3.49 11.35 26.94
CA PHE A 232 -2.78 12.01 25.86
C PHE A 232 -3.32 13.42 25.57
N ASP A 233 -2.49 14.31 25.06
CA ASP A 233 -2.88 15.69 24.69
C ASP A 233 -3.75 15.73 23.43
N ALA A 234 -3.54 14.80 22.48
CA ALA A 234 -4.37 14.57 21.29
C ALA A 234 -4.34 13.10 20.87
N VAL A 235 -5.27 12.70 19.99
CA VAL A 235 -5.37 11.35 19.45
C VAL A 235 -5.46 11.41 17.92
N PHE A 236 -4.68 10.57 17.22
CA PHE A 236 -4.78 10.37 15.78
C PHE A 236 -5.34 8.99 15.45
N LEU A 237 -6.31 8.93 14.53
CA LEU A 237 -6.94 7.70 14.05
C LEU A 237 -6.44 7.37 12.63
N GLY A 238 -5.53 6.41 12.52
CA GLY A 238 -5.03 5.85 11.27
C GLY A 238 -5.43 4.39 11.08
N VAL A 239 -6.71 4.07 11.36
CA VAL A 239 -7.21 2.69 11.51
C VAL A 239 -7.46 1.94 10.19
N GLY A 240 -7.32 2.60 9.03
CA GLY A 240 -7.42 1.99 7.71
C GLY A 240 -8.81 1.48 7.34
N THR A 241 -8.86 0.50 6.42
CA THR A 241 -10.08 -0.12 5.88
C THR A 241 -9.96 -1.64 5.91
N TYR A 242 -10.88 -2.33 6.62
CA TYR A 242 -10.82 -3.77 6.85
C TYR A 242 -12.16 -4.49 6.63
N LYS A 243 -13.22 -3.80 6.20
CA LYS A 243 -14.50 -4.41 5.84
C LYS A 243 -14.46 -4.87 4.38
N TYR A 244 -14.62 -6.16 4.15
CA TYR A 244 -14.55 -6.74 2.81
C TYR A 244 -15.81 -6.44 2.01
N MET A 245 -15.66 -6.17 0.72
CA MET A 245 -16.79 -6.04 -0.19
C MET A 245 -17.20 -7.43 -0.68
N LYS A 246 -18.49 -7.74 -0.52
CA LYS A 246 -19.08 -8.99 -0.98
C LYS A 246 -19.55 -8.91 -2.44
N GLY A 247 -19.64 -10.05 -3.11
CA GLY A 247 -20.09 -10.15 -4.49
C GLY A 247 -21.62 -10.19 -4.64
N GLY A 248 -22.32 -10.63 -3.61
CA GLY A 248 -23.78 -10.79 -3.60
C GLY A 248 -24.27 -11.95 -4.47
N PHE A 249 -23.43 -12.97 -4.68
CA PHE A 249 -23.79 -14.15 -5.45
C PHE A 249 -24.01 -15.39 -4.55
N ALA A 250 -24.66 -16.40 -5.09
CA ALA A 250 -25.01 -17.60 -4.33
C ALA A 250 -23.77 -18.35 -3.80
N ASN A 251 -23.84 -18.80 -2.55
CA ASN A 251 -22.82 -19.60 -1.84
C ASN A 251 -21.48 -18.88 -1.65
N GLU A 252 -21.42 -17.55 -1.64
CA GLU A 252 -20.17 -16.80 -1.44
C GLU A 252 -19.54 -16.95 -0.04
N GLU A 253 -20.24 -17.56 0.91
CA GLU A 253 -19.75 -17.88 2.26
C GLU A 253 -19.41 -19.39 2.43
N ALA A 254 -19.39 -20.16 1.35
CA ALA A 254 -19.14 -21.59 1.42
C ALA A 254 -17.67 -21.91 1.78
N PRO A 255 -17.42 -23.07 2.41
CA PRO A 255 -16.05 -23.56 2.64
C PRO A 255 -15.25 -23.66 1.33
N GLY A 256 -14.09 -23.04 1.28
CA GLY A 256 -13.28 -22.89 0.06
C GLY A 256 -13.40 -21.54 -0.62
N VAL A 257 -14.29 -20.65 -0.11
CA VAL A 257 -14.34 -19.24 -0.53
C VAL A 257 -13.65 -18.39 0.53
N TYR A 258 -12.80 -17.49 0.10
CA TYR A 258 -11.97 -16.66 0.96
C TYR A 258 -12.04 -15.20 0.54
N ASP A 259 -12.00 -14.31 1.53
CA ASP A 259 -11.73 -12.90 1.28
C ASP A 259 -10.20 -12.69 1.08
N ALA A 260 -9.82 -11.77 0.21
CA ALA A 260 -8.44 -11.56 -0.20
C ALA A 260 -7.51 -11.18 0.97
N LEU A 261 -7.96 -10.28 1.86
CA LEU A 261 -7.11 -9.80 2.94
C LEU A 261 -6.81 -10.85 4.02
N PRO A 262 -7.78 -11.64 4.52
CA PRO A 262 -7.49 -12.78 5.38
C PRO A 262 -6.49 -13.77 4.76
N TYR A 263 -6.60 -14.03 3.46
CA TYR A 263 -5.67 -14.89 2.73
C TYR A 263 -4.25 -14.31 2.74
N LEU A 264 -4.08 -13.03 2.39
CA LEU A 264 -2.78 -12.36 2.37
C LEU A 264 -2.18 -12.24 3.77
N ILE A 265 -3.00 -11.90 4.78
CA ILE A 265 -2.57 -11.81 6.19
C ILE A 265 -2.11 -13.19 6.70
N SER A 266 -2.83 -14.27 6.37
CA SER A 266 -2.44 -15.61 6.79
C SER A 266 -1.07 -15.99 6.23
N ASN A 267 -0.81 -15.65 4.95
CA ASN A 267 0.48 -15.87 4.33
C ASN A 267 1.60 -15.00 4.96
N ALA A 268 1.32 -13.74 5.25
CA ALA A 268 2.27 -12.86 5.92
C ALA A 268 2.62 -13.36 7.33
N ASN A 269 1.62 -13.78 8.11
CA ASN A 269 1.82 -14.37 9.44
C ASN A 269 2.69 -15.62 9.37
N ARG A 270 2.45 -16.49 8.38
CA ARG A 270 3.27 -17.69 8.14
C ARG A 270 4.74 -17.34 7.91
N LEU A 271 5.00 -16.39 7.02
CA LEU A 271 6.35 -15.96 6.67
C LEU A 271 7.09 -15.27 7.83
N LEU A 272 6.35 -14.57 8.70
CA LEU A 272 6.88 -13.85 9.86
C LEU A 272 6.90 -14.67 11.15
N GLY A 273 6.34 -15.89 11.14
CA GLY A 273 6.28 -16.73 12.33
C GLY A 273 5.27 -16.25 13.38
N PHE A 274 4.26 -15.48 12.98
CA PHE A 274 3.19 -14.97 13.87
C PHE A 274 1.94 -15.84 13.87
N GLU A 275 1.97 -17.02 13.25
CA GLU A 275 0.86 -17.98 13.31
C GLU A 275 0.62 -18.46 14.73
N LYS A 276 -0.63 -18.41 15.18
CA LYS A 276 -1.05 -18.95 16.50
C LYS A 276 -1.40 -20.45 16.40
N ALA A 277 -1.89 -20.89 15.25
CA ALA A 277 -2.18 -22.29 14.97
C ALA A 277 -1.98 -22.59 13.47
N GLN A 278 -1.61 -23.83 13.14
CA GLN A 278 -1.47 -24.26 11.73
C GLN A 278 -2.79 -24.13 10.94
N ALA A 279 -3.93 -24.22 11.61
CA ALA A 279 -5.25 -24.03 11.00
C ALA A 279 -5.52 -22.58 10.51
N ASP A 280 -4.74 -21.61 11.00
CA ASP A 280 -4.89 -20.20 10.60
C ASP A 280 -4.26 -19.93 9.22
N TYR A 281 -3.45 -20.86 8.70
CA TYR A 281 -2.81 -20.72 7.40
C TYR A 281 -3.71 -21.20 6.26
N ILE A 282 -3.99 -20.30 5.32
CA ILE A 282 -4.74 -20.62 4.11
C ILE A 282 -3.73 -21.06 3.04
N ASP A 283 -3.70 -22.38 2.76
CA ASP A 283 -2.77 -23.02 1.84
C ASP A 283 -3.46 -23.45 0.55
N PHE A 284 -2.88 -23.03 -0.57
CA PHE A 284 -3.37 -23.39 -1.91
C PHE A 284 -2.45 -24.34 -2.67
N ALA A 285 -1.45 -24.95 -2.02
CA ALA A 285 -0.59 -25.94 -2.66
C ALA A 285 -1.44 -27.09 -3.28
N GLY A 286 -1.20 -27.42 -4.54
CA GLY A 286 -1.90 -28.48 -5.28
C GLY A 286 -3.36 -28.20 -5.60
N LYS A 287 -3.83 -26.94 -5.47
CA LYS A 287 -5.23 -26.54 -5.72
C LYS A 287 -5.39 -25.78 -7.02
N GLN A 288 -6.60 -25.86 -7.59
CA GLN A 288 -7.08 -24.93 -8.61
C GLN A 288 -7.72 -23.72 -7.94
N VAL A 289 -7.16 -22.55 -8.18
CA VAL A 289 -7.55 -21.29 -7.51
C VAL A 289 -8.13 -20.31 -8.51
N VAL A 290 -9.31 -19.77 -8.24
CA VAL A 290 -9.89 -18.67 -9.00
C VAL A 290 -9.92 -17.43 -8.12
N VAL A 291 -9.25 -16.35 -8.55
CA VAL A 291 -9.29 -15.05 -7.89
C VAL A 291 -10.22 -14.13 -8.68
N LEU A 292 -11.24 -13.60 -8.00
CA LEU A 292 -12.24 -12.72 -8.56
C LEU A 292 -11.87 -11.26 -8.31
N GLY A 293 -11.54 -10.53 -9.35
CA GLY A 293 -11.17 -9.12 -9.27
C GLY A 293 -10.05 -8.76 -10.22
N GLY A 294 -9.77 -7.47 -10.39
CA GLY A 294 -8.78 -6.98 -11.35
C GLY A 294 -7.87 -5.86 -10.79
N GLY A 295 -7.90 -5.62 -9.48
CA GLY A 295 -7.05 -4.64 -8.81
C GLY A 295 -5.71 -5.20 -8.35
N ASP A 296 -4.88 -4.35 -7.75
CA ASP A 296 -3.57 -4.73 -7.22
C ASP A 296 -3.67 -5.83 -6.16
N THR A 297 -4.74 -5.83 -5.33
CA THR A 297 -5.01 -6.90 -4.36
C THR A 297 -5.23 -8.26 -5.05
N ALA A 298 -5.93 -8.29 -6.21
CA ALA A 298 -6.09 -9.52 -6.97
C ALA A 298 -4.74 -10.02 -7.50
N MET A 299 -3.87 -9.11 -7.97
CA MET A 299 -2.50 -9.45 -8.39
C MET A 299 -1.68 -10.02 -7.25
N ASP A 300 -1.82 -9.48 -6.05
CA ASP A 300 -1.16 -9.97 -4.84
C ASP A 300 -1.64 -11.39 -4.49
N CYS A 301 -2.95 -11.67 -4.59
CA CYS A 301 -3.51 -12.99 -4.32
C CYS A 301 -3.08 -14.04 -5.34
N VAL A 302 -3.19 -13.76 -6.66
CA VAL A 302 -2.81 -14.76 -7.69
C VAL A 302 -1.33 -15.09 -7.64
N ARG A 303 -0.47 -14.10 -7.42
CA ARG A 303 0.99 -14.30 -7.34
C ARG A 303 1.40 -15.01 -6.05
N THR A 304 0.66 -14.80 -4.95
CA THR A 304 0.83 -15.54 -3.70
C THR A 304 0.46 -17.01 -3.92
N ALA A 305 -0.67 -17.31 -4.58
CA ALA A 305 -1.11 -18.67 -4.87
C ALA A 305 -0.09 -19.44 -5.75
N ILE A 306 0.49 -18.78 -6.77
CA ILE A 306 1.59 -19.36 -7.56
C ILE A 306 2.75 -19.79 -6.65
N ARG A 307 3.17 -18.92 -5.71
CA ARG A 307 4.31 -19.20 -4.81
C ARG A 307 4.01 -20.27 -3.78
N GLN A 308 2.76 -20.44 -3.40
CA GLN A 308 2.32 -21.56 -2.57
C GLN A 308 2.31 -22.90 -3.31
N GLY A 309 2.45 -22.90 -4.65
CA GLY A 309 2.45 -24.12 -5.46
C GLY A 309 1.05 -24.58 -5.85
N ALA A 310 0.12 -23.66 -6.08
CA ALA A 310 -1.17 -23.98 -6.68
C ALA A 310 -0.97 -24.58 -8.08
N ASP A 311 -1.75 -25.63 -8.41
CA ASP A 311 -1.65 -26.32 -9.70
C ASP A 311 -2.12 -25.44 -10.86
N ARG A 312 -3.13 -24.62 -10.60
CA ARG A 312 -3.68 -23.67 -11.56
C ARG A 312 -4.19 -22.41 -10.87
N VAL A 313 -3.86 -21.24 -11.42
CA VAL A 313 -4.34 -19.96 -10.89
C VAL A 313 -4.97 -19.14 -12.00
N ILE A 314 -6.25 -18.82 -11.84
CA ILE A 314 -7.04 -18.00 -12.77
C ILE A 314 -7.35 -16.66 -12.09
N CYS A 315 -7.13 -15.56 -12.79
CA CYS A 315 -7.65 -14.24 -12.46
C CYS A 315 -8.89 -13.99 -13.33
N ALA A 316 -10.08 -14.00 -12.75
CA ALA A 316 -11.33 -13.73 -13.46
C ALA A 316 -11.80 -12.30 -13.21
N TYR A 317 -11.95 -11.53 -14.27
CA TYR A 317 -12.31 -10.12 -14.20
C TYR A 317 -13.53 -9.80 -15.07
N ARG A 318 -14.45 -8.99 -14.51
CA ARG A 318 -15.76 -8.70 -15.15
C ARG A 318 -15.73 -7.68 -16.28
N ARG A 319 -14.59 -7.08 -16.60
CA ARG A 319 -14.37 -6.21 -17.76
C ARG A 319 -13.19 -6.73 -18.57
N ASP A 320 -12.81 -6.01 -19.61
CA ASP A 320 -11.67 -6.34 -20.47
C ASP A 320 -10.31 -5.96 -19.81
N ALA A 321 -9.24 -6.30 -20.50
CA ALA A 321 -7.88 -6.04 -20.05
C ALA A 321 -7.55 -4.55 -19.96
N GLU A 322 -8.10 -3.71 -20.85
CA GLU A 322 -7.83 -2.28 -20.89
C GLU A 322 -8.42 -1.55 -19.68
N ASN A 323 -9.58 -2.03 -19.22
CA ASN A 323 -10.30 -1.50 -18.06
C ASN A 323 -9.87 -2.11 -16.73
N MET A 324 -8.79 -2.90 -16.70
CA MET A 324 -8.27 -3.50 -15.48
C MET A 324 -7.62 -2.44 -14.59
N PRO A 325 -8.04 -2.28 -13.31
CA PRO A 325 -7.53 -1.21 -12.45
C PRO A 325 -6.14 -1.51 -11.85
N GLY A 326 -5.68 -2.75 -11.91
CA GLY A 326 -4.37 -3.15 -11.41
C GLY A 326 -3.22 -2.51 -12.20
N SER A 327 -2.09 -2.30 -11.53
CA SER A 327 -0.87 -1.80 -12.18
C SER A 327 -0.48 -2.69 -13.36
N LYS A 328 -0.23 -2.10 -14.53
CA LYS A 328 0.19 -2.83 -15.74
C LYS A 328 1.44 -3.67 -15.49
N ARG A 329 2.34 -3.16 -14.65
CA ARG A 329 3.56 -3.85 -14.22
C ARG A 329 3.23 -5.13 -13.44
N GLU A 330 2.28 -5.07 -12.50
CA GLU A 330 1.91 -6.22 -11.69
C GLU A 330 1.11 -7.26 -12.48
N VAL A 331 0.24 -6.82 -13.39
CA VAL A 331 -0.45 -7.71 -14.35
C VAL A 331 0.56 -8.47 -15.21
N LYS A 332 1.56 -7.77 -15.77
CA LYS A 332 2.63 -8.39 -16.55
C LYS A 332 3.44 -9.40 -15.72
N ASN A 333 3.77 -9.04 -14.47
CA ASN A 333 4.47 -9.95 -13.57
C ASN A 333 3.66 -11.22 -13.30
N ALA A 334 2.36 -11.11 -13.06
CA ALA A 334 1.46 -12.25 -12.85
C ALA A 334 1.38 -13.16 -14.09
N GLN A 335 1.27 -12.58 -15.30
CA GLN A 335 1.29 -13.32 -16.57
C GLN A 335 2.60 -14.09 -16.76
N GLU A 336 3.75 -13.43 -16.53
CA GLU A 336 5.07 -14.07 -16.62
C GLU A 336 5.19 -15.23 -15.61
N GLU A 337 4.60 -15.11 -14.43
CA GLU A 337 4.62 -16.11 -13.37
C GLU A 337 3.65 -17.29 -13.63
N GLY A 338 2.81 -17.21 -14.67
CA GLY A 338 1.94 -18.31 -15.15
C GLY A 338 0.48 -18.19 -14.72
N VAL A 339 0.04 -17.00 -14.28
CA VAL A 339 -1.39 -16.75 -14.01
C VAL A 339 -2.18 -16.69 -15.31
N GLU A 340 -3.30 -17.41 -15.39
CA GLU A 340 -4.25 -17.32 -16.48
C GLU A 340 -5.22 -16.18 -16.25
N PHE A 341 -5.40 -15.29 -17.24
CA PHE A 341 -6.36 -14.19 -17.17
C PHE A 341 -7.59 -14.50 -18.00
N MET A 342 -8.76 -14.41 -17.39
CA MET A 342 -10.05 -14.54 -18.04
C MET A 342 -10.85 -13.25 -17.85
N PHE A 343 -11.11 -12.56 -18.95
CA PHE A 343 -11.80 -11.28 -18.97
C PHE A 343 -13.27 -11.42 -19.33
N ASN A 344 -14.04 -10.35 -19.03
CA ASN A 344 -15.47 -10.27 -19.32
C ASN A 344 -16.26 -11.42 -18.67
N LEU A 345 -15.90 -11.79 -17.44
CA LEU A 345 -16.56 -12.83 -16.65
C LEU A 345 -17.04 -12.26 -15.31
N GLN A 346 -18.34 -12.32 -15.07
CA GLN A 346 -18.97 -11.93 -13.82
C GLN A 346 -19.38 -13.17 -13.03
N PRO A 347 -18.99 -13.31 -11.74
CA PRO A 347 -19.45 -14.42 -10.91
C PRO A 347 -20.93 -14.28 -10.58
N ILE A 348 -21.64 -15.42 -10.57
CA ILE A 348 -23.06 -15.52 -10.23
C ILE A 348 -23.36 -16.57 -9.17
N GLY A 349 -22.41 -17.44 -8.81
CA GLY A 349 -22.58 -18.45 -7.77
C GLY A 349 -21.39 -19.36 -7.62
N VAL A 350 -21.19 -19.91 -6.44
CA VAL A 350 -20.18 -20.95 -6.18
C VAL A 350 -20.84 -22.31 -6.33
N GLU A 351 -20.22 -23.20 -7.11
CA GLU A 351 -20.62 -24.61 -7.22
C GLU A 351 -20.04 -25.40 -6.05
N LEU A 352 -20.88 -26.25 -5.47
CA LEU A 352 -20.53 -27.06 -4.31
C LEU A 352 -20.51 -28.54 -4.65
N ASP A 353 -19.59 -29.28 -4.09
CA ASP A 353 -19.56 -30.73 -4.13
C ASP A 353 -20.63 -31.35 -3.22
N ALA A 354 -20.75 -32.70 -3.22
CA ALA A 354 -21.71 -33.43 -2.39
C ALA A 354 -21.50 -33.22 -0.87
N HIS A 355 -20.35 -32.64 -0.45
CA HIS A 355 -20.04 -32.35 0.93
C HIS A 355 -20.18 -30.85 1.28
N GLY A 356 -20.74 -30.07 0.35
CA GLY A 356 -20.94 -28.62 0.54
C GLY A 356 -19.67 -27.77 0.45
N ARG A 357 -18.60 -28.28 -0.15
CA ARG A 357 -17.34 -27.54 -0.36
C ARG A 357 -17.26 -27.02 -1.78
N THR A 358 -16.54 -25.93 -1.96
CA THR A 358 -16.28 -25.33 -3.27
C THR A 358 -15.63 -26.33 -4.22
N CYS A 359 -16.23 -26.52 -5.41
CA CYS A 359 -15.67 -27.29 -6.52
C CYS A 359 -15.65 -26.49 -7.84
N GLY A 360 -16.17 -25.27 -7.84
CA GLY A 360 -16.16 -24.38 -9.00
C GLY A 360 -16.79 -23.03 -8.72
N ILE A 361 -16.63 -22.12 -9.65
CA ILE A 361 -17.33 -20.82 -9.69
C ILE A 361 -18.11 -20.70 -10.98
N LYS A 362 -19.43 -20.47 -10.86
CA LYS A 362 -20.31 -20.17 -11.97
C LYS A 362 -20.16 -18.71 -12.36
N VAL A 363 -19.90 -18.48 -13.63
CA VAL A 363 -19.71 -17.13 -14.19
C VAL A 363 -20.58 -16.97 -15.43
N VAL A 364 -20.89 -15.70 -15.77
CA VAL A 364 -21.53 -15.31 -17.03
C VAL A 364 -20.61 -14.38 -17.80
N SER A 365 -20.68 -14.44 -19.12
CA SER A 365 -19.96 -13.48 -19.96
C SER A 365 -20.58 -12.09 -19.86
N THR A 366 -19.75 -11.06 -19.99
CA THR A 366 -20.19 -9.66 -19.98
C THR A 366 -19.69 -8.93 -21.23
N ALA A 367 -20.39 -7.89 -21.62
CA ALA A 367 -19.96 -6.89 -22.58
C ALA A 367 -19.85 -5.51 -21.89
N LEU A 368 -19.05 -4.61 -22.41
CA LEU A 368 -19.01 -3.22 -21.92
C LEU A 368 -20.26 -2.49 -22.39
N GLY A 369 -21.02 -1.97 -21.43
CA GLY A 369 -22.16 -1.10 -21.68
C GLY A 369 -21.76 0.31 -22.11
N GLU A 370 -22.77 1.18 -22.25
CA GLU A 370 -22.55 2.60 -22.52
C GLU A 370 -21.79 3.30 -21.37
N PRO A 371 -21.00 4.32 -21.65
CA PRO A 371 -20.30 5.11 -20.62
C PRO A 371 -21.30 5.79 -19.68
N ASP A 372 -21.06 5.73 -18.37
CA ASP A 372 -21.78 6.52 -17.39
C ASP A 372 -21.33 8.00 -17.40
N ALA A 373 -21.91 8.85 -16.55
CA ALA A 373 -21.60 10.27 -16.45
C ALA A 373 -20.10 10.57 -16.17
N ASN A 374 -19.35 9.60 -15.69
CA ASN A 374 -17.91 9.67 -15.43
C ASN A 374 -17.08 9.02 -16.53
N GLY A 375 -17.69 8.64 -17.67
CA GLY A 375 -17.04 7.94 -18.76
C GLY A 375 -16.73 6.46 -18.49
N ARG A 376 -17.20 5.90 -17.36
CA ARG A 376 -16.94 4.51 -16.98
C ARG A 376 -17.99 3.60 -17.64
N ARG A 377 -17.53 2.57 -18.35
CA ARG A 377 -18.38 1.53 -18.92
C ARG A 377 -18.59 0.40 -17.92
N ASN A 378 -19.84 0.21 -17.51
CA ASN A 378 -20.22 -0.89 -16.63
C ASN A 378 -20.43 -2.18 -17.42
N PRO A 379 -20.10 -3.36 -16.85
CA PRO A 379 -20.35 -4.63 -17.51
C PRO A 379 -21.84 -4.90 -17.59
N VAL A 380 -22.29 -5.41 -18.74
CA VAL A 380 -23.65 -5.88 -19.01
C VAL A 380 -23.58 -7.38 -19.24
N VAL A 381 -24.41 -8.15 -18.54
CA VAL A 381 -24.47 -9.62 -18.65
C VAL A 381 -25.00 -10.03 -20.00
N ILE A 382 -24.38 -11.06 -20.58
CA ILE A 382 -24.88 -11.75 -21.79
C ILE A 382 -25.69 -12.98 -21.34
N GLU A 383 -26.97 -12.94 -21.53
CA GLU A 383 -27.87 -14.04 -21.15
C GLU A 383 -27.52 -15.35 -21.90
N GLY A 384 -27.65 -16.50 -21.22
CA GLY A 384 -27.36 -17.81 -21.77
C GLY A 384 -25.87 -18.13 -21.96
N SER A 385 -24.99 -17.34 -21.33
CA SER A 385 -23.52 -17.51 -21.41
C SER A 385 -22.91 -18.14 -20.15
N GLU A 386 -23.75 -18.75 -19.31
CA GLU A 386 -23.31 -19.35 -18.05
C GLU A 386 -22.30 -20.47 -18.30
N GLN A 387 -21.21 -20.45 -17.53
CA GLN A 387 -20.21 -21.50 -17.52
C GLN A 387 -19.64 -21.69 -16.11
N VAL A 388 -19.05 -22.85 -15.85
CA VAL A 388 -18.39 -23.15 -14.58
C VAL A 388 -16.89 -23.23 -14.81
N LEU A 389 -16.14 -22.48 -14.01
CA LEU A 389 -14.69 -22.63 -13.88
C LEU A 389 -14.43 -23.55 -12.71
N ALA A 390 -13.74 -24.66 -12.93
CA ALA A 390 -13.33 -25.57 -11.85
C ALA A 390 -12.42 -24.84 -10.87
N ALA A 391 -12.68 -24.99 -9.58
CA ALA A 391 -11.91 -24.34 -8.52
C ALA A 391 -12.06 -25.10 -7.20
N ASP A 392 -10.94 -25.43 -6.56
CA ASP A 392 -10.91 -25.93 -5.18
C ASP A 392 -10.97 -24.77 -4.17
N ALA A 393 -10.59 -23.58 -4.61
CA ALA A 393 -10.63 -22.35 -3.83
C ALA A 393 -11.01 -21.13 -4.70
N VAL A 394 -11.82 -20.25 -4.13
CA VAL A 394 -12.20 -18.97 -4.73
C VAL A 394 -11.77 -17.84 -3.79
N VAL A 395 -11.07 -16.83 -4.30
CA VAL A 395 -10.66 -15.65 -3.54
C VAL A 395 -11.37 -14.41 -4.07
N MET A 396 -12.12 -13.73 -3.21
CA MET A 396 -12.82 -12.50 -3.54
C MET A 396 -11.92 -11.29 -3.30
N ALA A 397 -11.52 -10.59 -4.35
CA ALA A 397 -10.66 -9.40 -4.31
C ALA A 397 -11.40 -8.15 -4.84
N PHE A 398 -12.57 -7.84 -4.24
CA PHE A 398 -13.46 -6.76 -4.69
C PHE A 398 -13.17 -5.40 -4.04
N GLY A 399 -12.20 -5.36 -3.11
CA GLY A 399 -11.80 -4.17 -2.38
C GLY A 399 -12.32 -4.11 -0.94
N PHE A 400 -12.04 -2.98 -0.30
CA PHE A 400 -12.28 -2.78 1.13
C PHE A 400 -13.04 -1.50 1.37
N GLN A 401 -13.74 -1.44 2.51
CA GLN A 401 -14.47 -0.28 3.00
C GLN A 401 -14.01 0.04 4.43
N PRO A 402 -14.22 1.26 4.91
CA PRO A 402 -14.04 1.60 6.30
C PRO A 402 -14.84 0.68 7.22
N ASN A 403 -14.26 0.41 8.38
CA ASN A 403 -14.86 -0.40 9.44
C ASN A 403 -14.83 0.39 10.75
N PRO A 404 -15.67 1.45 10.87
CA PRO A 404 -15.67 2.29 12.07
C PRO A 404 -16.01 1.47 13.31
N GLN A 405 -15.29 1.76 14.38
CA GLN A 405 -15.51 1.07 15.64
C GLN A 405 -16.74 1.66 16.36
N PRO A 406 -17.55 0.83 17.06
CA PRO A 406 -18.77 1.30 17.71
C PRO A 406 -18.56 2.46 18.69
N TRP A 407 -17.43 2.46 19.40
CA TRP A 407 -17.09 3.51 20.35
C TRP A 407 -16.91 4.89 19.72
N MET A 408 -16.64 5.00 18.41
CA MET A 408 -16.43 6.31 17.74
C MET A 408 -17.64 7.22 17.91
N ALA A 409 -18.85 6.69 17.80
CA ALA A 409 -20.09 7.46 17.99
C ALA A 409 -20.24 7.99 19.43
N GLU A 410 -19.83 7.22 20.44
CA GLU A 410 -19.90 7.59 21.86
C GLU A 410 -19.03 8.83 22.16
N TYR A 411 -17.94 9.01 21.40
CA TYR A 411 -17.02 10.15 21.56
C TYR A 411 -17.23 11.25 20.53
N GLY A 412 -18.39 11.28 19.87
CA GLY A 412 -18.78 12.33 18.95
C GLY A 412 -17.98 12.40 17.65
N ILE A 413 -17.37 11.29 17.22
CA ILE A 413 -16.65 11.19 15.96
C ILE A 413 -17.66 10.91 14.84
N GLU A 414 -17.92 11.89 14.01
CA GLU A 414 -18.88 11.78 12.92
C GLU A 414 -18.32 11.01 11.72
N LEU A 415 -19.23 10.26 11.08
CA LEU A 415 -18.97 9.55 9.84
C LEU A 415 -19.74 10.17 8.67
N ASP A 416 -19.27 9.96 7.46
CA ASP A 416 -20.02 10.29 6.25
C ASP A 416 -20.95 9.13 5.82
N GLY A 417 -21.71 9.31 4.75
CA GLY A 417 -22.64 8.29 4.23
C GLY A 417 -21.99 7.02 3.66
N ARG A 418 -20.64 6.89 3.75
CA ARG A 418 -19.86 5.72 3.35
C ARG A 418 -19.03 5.15 4.52
N ASP A 419 -19.45 5.39 5.73
CA ASP A 419 -18.77 4.97 6.96
C ASP A 419 -17.33 5.51 7.12
N ARG A 420 -16.96 6.61 6.42
CA ARG A 420 -15.64 7.24 6.54
C ARG A 420 -15.66 8.30 7.64
N ILE A 421 -14.56 8.40 8.39
CA ILE A 421 -14.41 9.44 9.42
C ILE A 421 -14.36 10.81 8.75
N LYS A 422 -15.17 11.75 9.22
CA LYS A 422 -15.13 13.15 8.78
C LYS A 422 -13.96 13.85 9.44
N ALA A 423 -12.92 14.12 8.69
CA ALA A 423 -11.73 14.85 9.10
C ALA A 423 -11.18 15.63 7.90
N PRO A 424 -11.77 16.79 7.55
CA PRO A 424 -11.39 17.53 6.36
C PRO A 424 -10.02 18.19 6.53
N GLU A 425 -9.24 18.21 5.43
CA GLU A 425 -7.94 18.88 5.41
C GLU A 425 -8.05 20.38 5.68
N GLN A 426 -9.18 21.01 5.29
CA GLN A 426 -9.48 22.44 5.46
C GLN A 426 -10.24 22.75 6.76
N ALA A 427 -10.18 21.87 7.77
CA ALA A 427 -10.70 22.16 9.11
C ALA A 427 -9.90 23.29 9.78
N GLU A 428 -10.36 23.79 10.94
CA GLU A 428 -9.60 24.78 11.73
C GLU A 428 -8.17 24.29 12.01
N TYR A 429 -8.04 23.01 12.37
CA TYR A 429 -6.79 22.28 12.40
C TYR A 429 -6.87 21.16 11.39
N ALA A 430 -5.89 21.05 10.50
CA ALA A 430 -5.95 20.08 9.40
C ALA A 430 -6.20 18.64 9.90
N PHE A 431 -7.17 17.96 9.26
CA PHE A 431 -7.59 16.60 9.60
C PHE A 431 -8.18 16.41 11.01
N GLN A 432 -8.63 17.48 11.67
CA GLN A 432 -9.39 17.38 12.91
C GLN A 432 -10.78 16.81 12.63
N THR A 433 -11.25 15.93 13.52
CA THR A 433 -12.60 15.35 13.46
C THR A 433 -13.62 16.29 14.14
N SER A 434 -14.87 15.84 14.23
CA SER A 434 -15.91 16.51 15.06
C SER A 434 -15.62 16.52 16.56
N ASN A 435 -14.72 15.65 17.05
CA ASN A 435 -14.18 15.72 18.40
C ASN A 435 -12.89 16.56 18.38
N PRO A 436 -12.81 17.70 19.09
CA PRO A 436 -11.70 18.64 18.98
C PRO A 436 -10.32 18.08 19.39
N LYS A 437 -10.27 16.98 20.16
CA LYS A 437 -9.03 16.33 20.59
C LYS A 437 -8.60 15.21 19.65
N VAL A 438 -9.41 14.88 18.63
CA VAL A 438 -9.22 13.71 17.76
C VAL A 438 -9.02 14.12 16.32
N PHE A 439 -7.98 13.57 15.70
CA PHE A 439 -7.60 13.74 14.30
C PHE A 439 -7.67 12.40 13.59
N ALA A 440 -7.80 12.40 12.28
CA ALA A 440 -7.83 11.15 11.51
C ALA A 440 -7.25 11.35 10.10
N GLY A 441 -6.75 10.27 9.50
CA GLY A 441 -6.22 10.30 8.12
C GLY A 441 -6.05 8.90 7.53
N GLY A 442 -5.67 8.85 6.26
CA GLY A 442 -5.52 7.64 5.48
C GLY A 442 -6.85 7.04 5.06
N ASP A 443 -6.85 5.72 4.82
CA ASP A 443 -8.02 5.03 4.25
C ASP A 443 -9.29 5.16 5.10
N ALA A 444 -9.19 5.36 6.40
CA ALA A 444 -10.34 5.56 7.27
C ALA A 444 -11.11 6.86 6.96
N VAL A 445 -10.46 7.86 6.38
CA VAL A 445 -11.03 9.16 5.98
C VAL A 445 -11.34 9.19 4.49
N ARG A 446 -10.42 8.71 3.66
CA ARG A 446 -10.51 8.79 2.20
C ARG A 446 -11.26 7.60 1.58
N GLY A 447 -11.23 6.43 2.20
CA GLY A 447 -11.47 5.13 1.61
C GLY A 447 -10.16 4.52 1.12
N SER A 448 -10.18 3.24 0.70
CA SER A 448 -8.97 2.54 0.22
C SER A 448 -8.31 3.28 -0.93
N ASP A 449 -7.06 3.69 -0.74
CA ASP A 449 -6.27 4.45 -1.71
C ASP A 449 -4.78 4.04 -1.65
N LEU A 450 -3.88 4.90 -2.08
CA LEU A 450 -2.47 4.65 -2.18
C LEU A 450 -1.75 4.81 -0.83
N VAL A 451 -0.68 4.06 -0.64
CA VAL A 451 0.21 4.21 0.52
C VAL A 451 0.71 5.66 0.66
N VAL A 452 1.12 6.28 -0.44
CA VAL A 452 1.66 7.64 -0.44
C VAL A 452 0.61 8.70 -0.10
N THR A 453 -0.67 8.49 -0.42
CA THR A 453 -1.75 9.39 0.01
C THR A 453 -2.03 9.26 1.50
N ALA A 454 -1.97 8.05 2.05
CA ALA A 454 -2.07 7.84 3.49
C ALA A 454 -0.90 8.49 4.25
N ILE A 455 0.32 8.43 3.71
CA ILE A 455 1.50 9.14 4.25
C ILE A 455 1.25 10.65 4.25
N TYR A 456 0.77 11.21 3.15
CA TYR A 456 0.43 12.64 3.05
C TYR A 456 -0.54 13.07 4.15
N GLU A 457 -1.67 12.36 4.29
CA GLU A 457 -2.69 12.70 5.27
C GLU A 457 -2.19 12.56 6.70
N GLY A 458 -1.41 11.52 7.01
CA GLY A 458 -0.79 11.38 8.34
C GLY A 458 0.17 12.52 8.68
N ARG A 459 0.98 12.96 7.72
CA ARG A 459 1.88 14.12 7.87
C ARG A 459 1.11 15.41 8.10
N LYS A 460 0.08 15.66 7.30
CA LYS A 460 -0.76 16.87 7.41
C LYS A 460 -1.60 16.89 8.69
N ALA A 461 -2.09 15.73 9.12
CA ALA A 461 -2.75 15.62 10.42
C ALA A 461 -1.81 15.93 11.58
N ALA A 462 -0.54 15.51 11.50
CA ALA A 462 0.46 15.87 12.51
C ALA A 462 0.72 17.38 12.58
N GLU A 463 0.76 18.08 11.43
CA GLU A 463 0.82 19.55 11.38
C GLU A 463 -0.41 20.15 12.09
N GLY A 464 -1.63 19.70 11.78
CA GLY A 464 -2.85 20.13 12.46
C GLY A 464 -2.86 19.85 13.96
N ILE A 465 -2.30 18.71 14.40
CA ILE A 465 -2.14 18.39 15.82
C ILE A 465 -1.17 19.36 16.50
N MET A 466 -0.05 19.68 15.88
CA MET A 466 0.93 20.63 16.42
C MET A 466 0.34 22.05 16.55
N ASP A 467 -0.39 22.50 15.54
CA ASP A 467 -1.12 23.77 15.59
C ASP A 467 -2.16 23.80 16.73
N TYR A 468 -2.92 22.70 16.90
CA TYR A 468 -3.87 22.54 18.01
C TYR A 468 -3.19 22.56 19.38
N LEU A 469 -2.02 21.94 19.51
CA LEU A 469 -1.25 21.89 20.75
C LEU A 469 -0.41 23.15 21.00
N ALA A 470 -0.36 24.06 20.04
CA ALA A 470 0.45 25.29 20.04
C ALA A 470 1.96 25.03 20.26
N VAL A 471 2.51 24.07 19.52
CA VAL A 471 3.91 23.64 19.59
C VAL A 471 4.58 23.62 18.21
#